data_17d80fb9480ae78131873704eb15a609
#
_entry.id   17d80fb9480ae78131873704eb15a609
#
_cell.length_a   1.000
_cell.length_b   1.000
_cell.length_c   1.000
_cell.angle_alpha   90.00
_cell.angle_beta   90.00
_cell.angle_gamma   90.00
#
_symmetry.space_group_name_H-M   'P 1'
#
loop_
_entity.id
_entity.type
_entity.pdbx_description
1 polymer ?
#
loop_
_entity_poly.entity_id
_entity_poly.type
_entity_poly.pdbx_seq_one_letter_code
_entity_poly.pdbx_strand_id
1 'polypeptide(L)'
;MAKQTKRTKARTGDTLALMPFSDAIAAVKTNATAKFDESIEIAVNLGVDPRHADQQVRGVVSLPSGTGRDVRVAVFAKDAKAAEALAAGADVVGAEDLYEKINGGFTDFDRVIASPDMMALVGRLGKVLGPRGLMPNPKVGTVTPNVGQAVKDAKGGAVEFRVEKAGIAHGGIGKASFTQEALEANVKAYVDALSKARPAGAKGTYIKRIALSSTMGPGFQVDTASLNA
;
A
#
# COMPACT_ATOMS: atom_id res chain seq x y z
N MET A 1 -8.68 -33.99 -9.61
CA MET A 1 -8.13 -33.11 -8.54
C MET A 1 -6.72 -32.71 -8.92
N ALA A 2 -6.38 -31.41 -8.81
CA ALA A 2 -5.02 -30.95 -9.11
C ALA A 2 -4.03 -31.53 -8.10
N LYS A 3 -2.85 -31.98 -8.59
CA LYS A 3 -1.80 -32.56 -7.75
C LYS A 3 -1.22 -31.48 -6.83
N GLN A 4 -1.36 -31.64 -5.53
CA GLN A 4 -0.80 -30.72 -4.54
C GLN A 4 0.73 -30.71 -4.61
N THR A 5 1.33 -29.51 -4.64
CA THR A 5 2.78 -29.35 -4.59
C THR A 5 3.33 -29.71 -3.20
N LYS A 6 4.64 -29.99 -3.09
CA LYS A 6 5.30 -30.24 -1.79
C LYS A 6 5.06 -29.10 -0.81
N ARG A 7 5.09 -27.87 -1.30
CA ARG A 7 4.86 -26.65 -0.52
C ARG A 7 3.42 -26.56 0.00
N THR A 8 2.42 -26.88 -0.84
CA THR A 8 1.02 -26.89 -0.41
C THR A 8 0.75 -27.92 0.68
N LYS A 9 1.48 -29.06 0.65
CA LYS A 9 1.38 -30.10 1.67
C LYS A 9 2.06 -29.72 3.00
N ALA A 10 3.06 -28.85 2.95
CA ALA A 10 3.79 -28.38 4.15
C ALA A 10 3.10 -27.23 4.86
N ARG A 11 1.99 -26.70 4.33
CA ARG A 11 1.22 -25.62 4.97
C ARG A 11 0.61 -26.11 6.27
N THR A 12 0.76 -25.30 7.31
CA THR A 12 0.21 -25.56 8.65
C THR A 12 -0.91 -24.57 8.97
N GLY A 13 -1.93 -25.03 9.67
CA GLY A 13 -3.07 -24.23 10.10
C GLY A 13 -4.29 -24.32 9.18
N ASP A 14 -5.46 -24.08 9.76
CA ASP A 14 -6.74 -24.01 9.04
C ASP A 14 -6.94 -22.60 8.46
N THR A 15 -6.91 -22.52 7.14
CA THR A 15 -7.06 -21.24 6.42
C THR A 15 -8.50 -20.70 6.42
N LEU A 16 -9.47 -21.52 6.82
CA LEU A 16 -10.89 -21.15 6.88
C LEU A 16 -11.35 -20.74 8.26
N ALA A 17 -10.62 -21.15 9.32
CA ALA A 17 -10.95 -20.78 10.68
C ALA A 17 -10.68 -19.29 10.94
N LEU A 18 -11.56 -18.68 11.71
CA LEU A 18 -11.33 -17.34 12.26
C LEU A 18 -10.29 -17.47 13.38
N MET A 19 -9.20 -16.75 13.25
CA MET A 19 -8.10 -16.77 14.23
C MET A 19 -8.00 -15.43 14.96
N PRO A 20 -7.60 -15.45 16.24
CA PRO A 20 -7.16 -14.23 16.91
C PRO A 20 -6.07 -13.52 16.11
N PHE A 21 -6.00 -12.21 16.23
CA PHE A 21 -5.10 -11.38 15.43
C PHE A 21 -3.62 -11.77 15.57
N SER A 22 -3.14 -11.99 16.81
CA SER A 22 -1.76 -12.40 17.09
C SER A 22 -1.42 -13.77 16.49
N ASP A 23 -2.36 -14.72 16.58
CA ASP A 23 -2.17 -16.09 16.09
C ASP A 23 -2.15 -16.12 14.55
N ALA A 24 -2.96 -15.28 13.90
CA ALA A 24 -2.97 -15.15 12.44
C ALA A 24 -1.61 -14.62 11.92
N ILE A 25 -1.01 -13.63 12.59
CA ILE A 25 0.34 -13.13 12.24
C ILE A 25 1.40 -14.22 12.43
N ALA A 26 1.36 -14.93 13.56
CA ALA A 26 2.28 -16.04 13.83
C ALA A 26 2.15 -17.15 12.77
N ALA A 27 0.91 -17.51 12.39
CA ALA A 27 0.64 -18.49 11.35
C ALA A 27 1.16 -18.05 9.98
N VAL A 28 0.97 -16.77 9.59
CA VAL A 28 1.52 -16.22 8.34
C VAL A 28 3.04 -16.30 8.33
N LYS A 29 3.71 -15.90 9.41
CA LYS A 29 5.18 -15.96 9.53
C LYS A 29 5.71 -17.40 9.44
N THR A 30 5.08 -18.34 10.13
CA THR A 30 5.46 -19.76 10.10
C THR A 30 5.34 -20.37 8.70
N ASN A 31 4.36 -19.91 7.92
CA ASN A 31 4.12 -20.38 6.55
C ASN A 31 4.93 -19.63 5.48
N ALA A 32 5.67 -18.58 5.86
CA ALA A 32 6.57 -17.85 4.97
C ALA A 32 7.89 -18.64 4.80
N THR A 33 7.88 -19.64 3.92
CA THR A 33 8.97 -20.61 3.74
C THR A 33 9.77 -20.40 2.45
N ALA A 34 9.63 -19.25 1.78
CA ALA A 34 10.40 -18.93 0.58
C ALA A 34 11.89 -18.68 0.90
N LYS A 35 12.73 -18.78 -0.14
CA LYS A 35 14.18 -18.48 -0.04
C LYS A 35 14.48 -16.97 0.00
N PHE A 36 13.47 -16.13 -0.13
CA PHE A 36 13.56 -14.66 -0.07
C PHE A 36 12.68 -14.15 1.06
N ASP A 37 12.92 -12.93 1.51
CA ASP A 37 12.10 -12.29 2.54
C ASP A 37 10.72 -11.93 1.98
N GLU A 38 9.72 -12.76 2.34
CA GLU A 38 8.35 -12.65 1.83
C GLU A 38 7.70 -11.36 2.37
N SER A 39 6.94 -10.69 1.51
CA SER A 39 6.08 -9.59 1.96
C SER A 39 4.84 -10.14 2.63
N ILE A 40 4.42 -9.48 3.71
CA ILE A 40 3.14 -9.76 4.37
C ILE A 40 2.13 -8.73 3.88
N GLU A 41 0.99 -9.22 3.43
CA GLU A 41 -0.06 -8.43 2.83
C GLU A 41 -1.36 -8.62 3.59
N ILE A 42 -2.16 -7.55 3.60
CA ILE A 42 -3.51 -7.54 4.16
C ILE A 42 -4.54 -7.35 3.05
N ALA A 43 -5.63 -8.09 3.13
CA ALA A 43 -6.82 -7.91 2.31
C ALA A 43 -8.03 -7.67 3.23
N VAL A 44 -8.69 -6.53 3.04
CA VAL A 44 -9.85 -6.13 3.83
C VAL A 44 -11.08 -6.03 2.93
N ASN A 45 -12.05 -6.89 3.17
CA ASN A 45 -13.34 -6.83 2.48
C ASN A 45 -14.22 -5.77 3.14
N LEU A 46 -14.57 -4.75 2.38
CA LEU A 46 -15.38 -3.63 2.83
C LEU A 46 -16.85 -3.77 2.39
N GLY A 47 -17.76 -3.21 3.18
CA GLY A 47 -19.18 -3.14 2.88
C GLY A 47 -19.54 -1.93 2.02
N VAL A 48 -18.80 -1.73 0.90
CA VAL A 48 -19.02 -0.63 -0.04
C VAL A 48 -19.30 -1.16 -1.44
N ASP A 49 -20.00 -0.37 -2.25
CA ASP A 49 -20.14 -0.62 -3.69
C ASP A 49 -19.24 0.35 -4.48
N PRO A 50 -18.11 -0.11 -5.00
CA PRO A 50 -17.14 0.75 -5.71
C PRO A 50 -17.66 1.28 -7.06
N ARG A 51 -18.82 0.84 -7.52
CA ARG A 51 -19.48 1.37 -8.74
C ARG A 51 -19.99 2.79 -8.52
N HIS A 52 -20.32 3.13 -7.27
CA HIS A 52 -20.73 4.47 -6.90
C HIS A 52 -19.49 5.32 -6.57
N ALA A 53 -19.42 6.50 -7.18
CA ALA A 53 -18.26 7.39 -7.03
C ALA A 53 -18.06 7.90 -5.58
N ASP A 54 -19.15 8.01 -4.81
CA ASP A 54 -19.19 8.39 -3.39
C ASP A 54 -18.72 7.26 -2.45
N GLN A 55 -18.72 6.00 -2.92
CA GLN A 55 -18.28 4.83 -2.16
C GLN A 55 -16.87 4.33 -2.56
N GLN A 56 -16.17 5.06 -3.40
CA GLN A 56 -14.78 4.76 -3.73
C GLN A 56 -13.85 5.18 -2.59
N VAL A 57 -13.43 4.21 -1.78
CA VAL A 57 -12.47 4.42 -0.69
C VAL A 57 -11.05 4.38 -1.23
N ARG A 58 -10.30 5.44 -0.95
CA ARG A 58 -8.86 5.55 -1.26
C ARG A 58 -8.19 6.48 -0.27
N GLY A 59 -6.96 6.21 0.04
CA GLY A 59 -6.18 7.02 0.95
C GLY A 59 -4.75 6.52 1.09
N VAL A 60 -4.04 7.11 2.03
CA VAL A 60 -2.68 6.72 2.40
C VAL A 60 -2.65 6.49 3.91
N VAL A 61 -1.90 5.50 4.31
CA VAL A 61 -1.55 5.24 5.71
C VAL A 61 -0.04 5.25 5.85
N SER A 62 0.46 5.95 6.84
CA SER A 62 1.86 5.85 7.25
C SER A 62 1.97 4.73 8.27
N LEU A 63 2.73 3.70 7.93
CA LEU A 63 2.94 2.54 8.80
C LEU A 63 4.02 2.86 9.83
N PRO A 64 3.78 2.68 11.14
CA PRO A 64 4.73 3.05 12.19
C PRO A 64 6.07 2.32 12.08
N SER A 65 6.06 1.05 11.65
CA SER A 65 7.29 0.26 11.47
C SER A 65 7.78 0.24 10.01
N GLY A 66 7.20 1.07 9.13
CA GLY A 66 7.51 1.08 7.70
C GLY A 66 7.04 -0.18 6.97
N THR A 67 7.40 -0.29 5.70
CA THR A 67 7.08 -1.43 4.84
C THR A 67 8.23 -2.43 4.68
N GLY A 68 9.45 -2.06 5.10
CA GLY A 68 10.68 -2.84 4.86
C GLY A 68 11.08 -2.92 3.38
N ARG A 69 10.59 -2.00 2.56
CA ARG A 69 10.94 -1.86 1.15
C ARG A 69 11.59 -0.51 0.92
N ASP A 70 12.71 -0.50 0.24
CA ASP A 70 13.32 0.73 -0.25
C ASP A 70 12.50 1.26 -1.41
N VAL A 71 11.84 2.41 -1.19
CA VAL A 71 10.97 3.05 -2.17
C VAL A 71 11.77 4.13 -2.91
N ARG A 72 11.88 3.98 -4.23
CA ARG A 72 12.50 4.99 -5.10
C ARG A 72 11.45 6.02 -5.47
N VAL A 73 11.74 7.28 -5.13
CA VAL A 73 10.82 8.39 -5.28
C VAL A 73 11.28 9.32 -6.40
N ALA A 74 10.45 9.48 -7.41
CA ALA A 74 10.62 10.49 -8.46
C ALA A 74 9.78 11.73 -8.14
N VAL A 75 10.36 12.91 -8.28
CA VAL A 75 9.73 14.17 -7.90
C VAL A 75 9.70 15.14 -9.07
N PHE A 76 8.52 15.62 -9.42
CA PHE A 76 8.33 16.71 -10.36
C PHE A 76 8.26 18.04 -9.60
N ALA A 77 9.37 18.78 -9.61
CA ALA A 77 9.47 20.09 -8.98
C ALA A 77 10.46 20.99 -9.73
N LYS A 78 10.29 22.31 -9.59
CA LYS A 78 11.20 23.34 -10.12
C LYS A 78 11.85 24.10 -8.97
N ASP A 79 13.01 24.69 -9.27
CA ASP A 79 13.73 25.65 -8.43
C ASP A 79 13.90 25.20 -6.96
N ALA A 80 13.47 26.03 -6.02
CA ALA A 80 13.62 25.77 -4.59
C ALA A 80 12.96 24.44 -4.13
N LYS A 81 11.82 24.07 -4.71
CA LYS A 81 11.13 22.82 -4.38
C LYS A 81 11.92 21.58 -4.84
N ALA A 82 12.69 21.70 -5.93
CA ALA A 82 13.58 20.62 -6.39
C ALA A 82 14.74 20.41 -5.41
N ALA A 83 15.34 21.49 -4.90
CA ALA A 83 16.39 21.41 -3.89
C ALA A 83 15.87 20.83 -2.56
N GLU A 84 14.63 21.21 -2.14
CA GLU A 84 13.96 20.65 -0.97
C GLU A 84 13.71 19.14 -1.12
N ALA A 85 13.28 18.70 -2.30
CA ALA A 85 13.06 17.29 -2.59
C ALA A 85 14.35 16.46 -2.51
N LEU A 86 15.45 16.96 -3.08
CA LEU A 86 16.76 16.32 -3.00
C LEU A 86 17.27 16.26 -1.55
N ALA A 87 17.14 17.34 -0.79
CA ALA A 87 17.52 17.37 0.63
C ALA A 87 16.68 16.40 1.48
N ALA A 88 15.42 16.14 1.09
CA ALA A 88 14.55 15.14 1.72
C ALA A 88 14.86 13.69 1.31
N GLY A 89 15.76 13.49 0.35
CA GLY A 89 16.21 12.17 -0.09
C GLY A 89 15.48 11.61 -1.31
N ALA A 90 14.88 12.43 -2.18
CA ALA A 90 14.33 11.98 -3.44
C ALA A 90 15.43 11.39 -4.34
N ASP A 91 15.12 10.29 -5.05
CA ASP A 91 16.10 9.58 -5.87
C ASP A 91 16.24 10.21 -7.26
N VAL A 92 15.14 10.72 -7.79
CA VAL A 92 15.12 11.40 -9.10
C VAL A 92 14.27 12.67 -8.96
N VAL A 93 14.87 13.82 -9.26
CA VAL A 93 14.15 15.11 -9.25
C VAL A 93 14.34 15.78 -10.62
N GLY A 94 13.28 16.32 -11.17
CA GLY A 94 13.34 17.01 -12.45
C GLY A 94 12.02 17.65 -12.84
N ALA A 95 12.02 18.32 -13.97
CA ALA A 95 10.88 18.94 -14.57
C ALA A 95 10.64 18.41 -16.00
N GLU A 96 11.07 19.15 -17.00
CA GLU A 96 10.93 18.78 -18.41
C GLU A 96 11.90 17.64 -18.80
N ASP A 97 13.10 17.66 -18.24
CA ASP A 97 14.11 16.59 -18.38
C ASP A 97 13.61 15.25 -17.87
N LEU A 98 12.92 15.24 -16.72
CA LEU A 98 12.30 14.03 -16.18
C LEU A 98 11.09 13.59 -17.04
N TYR A 99 10.31 14.54 -17.55
CA TYR A 99 9.22 14.24 -18.47
C TYR A 99 9.72 13.51 -19.73
N GLU A 100 10.80 14.00 -20.35
CA GLU A 100 11.39 13.39 -21.55
C GLU A 100 11.91 11.98 -21.25
N LYS A 101 12.59 11.79 -20.12
CA LYS A 101 13.09 10.47 -19.69
C LYS A 101 11.93 9.47 -19.54
N ILE A 102 10.84 9.85 -18.86
CA ILE A 102 9.70 8.97 -18.64
C ILE A 102 8.97 8.68 -19.97
N ASN A 103 8.84 9.68 -20.83
CA ASN A 103 8.26 9.49 -22.15
C ASN A 103 9.11 8.56 -23.04
N GLY A 104 10.44 8.59 -22.83
CA GLY A 104 11.41 7.65 -23.44
C GLY A 104 11.40 6.25 -22.82
N GLY A 105 10.55 5.98 -21.82
CA GLY A 105 10.39 4.65 -21.20
C GLY A 105 11.09 4.46 -19.84
N PHE A 106 11.72 5.49 -19.30
CA PHE A 106 12.30 5.42 -17.95
C PHE A 106 11.18 5.32 -16.90
N THR A 107 11.15 4.22 -16.16
CA THR A 107 10.13 3.96 -15.12
C THR A 107 10.75 3.29 -13.89
N ASP A 108 12.03 3.54 -13.64
CA ASP A 108 12.79 2.94 -12.55
C ASP A 108 12.57 3.70 -11.23
N PHE A 109 11.30 3.83 -10.83
CA PHE A 109 10.85 4.43 -9.60
C PHE A 109 9.53 3.78 -9.14
N ASP A 110 9.28 3.81 -7.84
CA ASP A 110 8.13 3.18 -7.21
C ASP A 110 7.03 4.17 -6.86
N ARG A 111 7.36 5.47 -6.74
CA ARG A 111 6.41 6.55 -6.48
C ARG A 111 6.76 7.81 -7.24
N VAL A 112 5.70 8.55 -7.60
CA VAL A 112 5.81 9.87 -8.21
C VAL A 112 5.14 10.90 -7.31
N ILE A 113 5.88 11.94 -6.97
CA ILE A 113 5.37 13.11 -6.25
C ILE A 113 5.47 14.31 -7.19
N ALA A 114 4.49 15.18 -7.18
CA ALA A 114 4.49 16.36 -8.03
C ALA A 114 4.07 17.60 -7.25
N SER A 115 4.71 18.72 -7.54
CA SER A 115 4.18 20.01 -7.12
C SER A 115 2.93 20.35 -7.95
N PRO A 116 1.94 21.09 -7.41
CA PRO A 116 0.73 21.45 -8.13
C PRO A 116 1.01 22.12 -9.48
N ASP A 117 2.05 22.95 -9.53
CA ASP A 117 2.47 23.70 -10.72
C ASP A 117 2.90 22.77 -11.89
N MET A 118 3.44 21.59 -11.55
CA MET A 118 3.94 20.62 -12.53
C MET A 118 2.86 19.66 -13.04
N MET A 119 1.65 19.68 -12.47
CA MET A 119 0.59 18.75 -12.85
C MET A 119 0.16 18.87 -14.30
N ALA A 120 0.26 20.04 -14.93
CA ALA A 120 -0.01 20.23 -16.34
C ALA A 120 0.96 19.41 -17.23
N LEU A 121 2.21 19.30 -16.82
CA LEU A 121 3.24 18.50 -17.50
C LEU A 121 3.03 17.01 -17.23
N VAL A 122 2.86 16.65 -15.94
CA VAL A 122 2.65 15.25 -15.51
C VAL A 122 1.38 14.65 -16.09
N GLY A 123 0.33 15.47 -16.28
CA GLY A 123 -0.93 15.05 -16.93
C GLY A 123 -0.74 14.45 -18.33
N ARG A 124 0.24 14.94 -19.07
CA ARG A 124 0.59 14.40 -20.41
C ARG A 124 1.18 12.99 -20.34
N LEU A 125 1.80 12.61 -19.19
CA LEU A 125 2.32 11.27 -18.94
C LEU A 125 1.24 10.27 -18.48
N GLY A 126 -0.02 10.67 -18.42
CA GLY A 126 -1.12 9.83 -17.93
C GLY A 126 -1.25 8.49 -18.66
N LYS A 127 -0.89 8.43 -19.95
CA LYS A 127 -0.87 7.18 -20.75
C LYS A 127 0.22 6.20 -20.29
N VAL A 128 1.32 6.70 -19.73
CA VAL A 128 2.47 5.89 -19.27
C VAL A 128 2.32 5.55 -17.77
N LEU A 129 2.05 6.56 -16.95
CA LEU A 129 1.97 6.42 -15.48
C LEU A 129 0.64 5.84 -14.99
N GLY A 130 -0.47 6.11 -15.70
CA GLY A 130 -1.82 5.68 -15.31
C GLY A 130 -1.97 4.17 -15.20
N PRO A 131 -1.64 3.36 -16.25
CA PRO A 131 -1.74 1.91 -16.20
C PRO A 131 -0.87 1.26 -15.13
N ARG A 132 0.22 1.92 -14.72
CA ARG A 132 1.15 1.44 -13.69
C ARG A 132 0.75 1.86 -12.27
N GLY A 133 -0.30 2.67 -12.11
CA GLY A 133 -0.71 3.20 -10.80
C GLY A 133 0.22 4.27 -10.23
N LEU A 134 1.16 4.81 -11.04
CA LEU A 134 2.17 5.79 -10.60
C LEU A 134 1.73 7.25 -10.78
N MET A 135 0.50 7.50 -11.23
CA MET A 135 -0.01 8.83 -11.48
C MET A 135 -0.24 9.60 -10.16
N PRO A 136 0.41 10.75 -9.95
CA PRO A 136 0.21 11.56 -8.75
C PRO A 136 -1.24 12.01 -8.60
N ASN A 137 -1.72 12.04 -7.35
CA ASN A 137 -3.09 12.40 -7.05
C ASN A 137 -3.18 13.25 -5.76
N PRO A 138 -3.91 14.38 -5.77
CA PRO A 138 -4.11 15.22 -4.59
C PRO A 138 -4.77 14.48 -3.41
N LYS A 139 -5.71 13.57 -3.69
CA LYS A 139 -6.42 12.80 -2.65
C LYS A 139 -5.53 11.83 -1.88
N VAL A 140 -4.40 11.47 -2.45
CA VAL A 140 -3.39 10.55 -1.88
C VAL A 140 -2.20 11.33 -1.30
N GLY A 141 -2.23 12.68 -1.39
CA GLY A 141 -1.15 13.52 -0.89
C GLY A 141 0.14 13.51 -1.73
N THR A 142 0.13 12.87 -2.91
CA THR A 142 1.28 12.85 -3.83
C THR A 142 1.35 14.10 -4.72
N VAL A 143 0.34 14.97 -4.67
CA VAL A 143 0.36 16.32 -5.23
C VAL A 143 0.27 17.31 -4.10
N THR A 144 1.38 17.94 -3.75
CA THR A 144 1.48 18.84 -2.60
C THR A 144 2.50 19.95 -2.84
N PRO A 145 2.29 21.15 -2.28
CA PRO A 145 3.32 22.20 -2.27
C PRO A 145 4.51 21.83 -1.37
N ASN A 146 4.30 21.04 -0.31
CA ASN A 146 5.33 20.60 0.65
C ASN A 146 5.98 19.30 0.18
N VAL A 147 6.81 19.40 -0.85
CA VAL A 147 7.39 18.24 -1.53
C VAL A 147 8.35 17.46 -0.61
N GLY A 148 9.13 18.16 0.22
CA GLY A 148 10.09 17.54 1.14
C GLY A 148 9.40 16.63 2.18
N GLN A 149 8.28 17.07 2.75
CA GLN A 149 7.52 16.23 3.69
C GLN A 149 6.94 14.99 2.98
N ALA A 150 6.36 15.17 1.79
CA ALA A 150 5.80 14.05 1.02
C ALA A 150 6.87 12.98 0.65
N VAL A 151 8.10 13.39 0.37
CA VAL A 151 9.22 12.47 0.13
C VAL A 151 9.57 11.70 1.40
N LYS A 152 9.66 12.38 2.55
CA LYS A 152 9.91 11.72 3.85
C LYS A 152 8.82 10.72 4.18
N ASP A 153 7.56 11.08 4.02
CA ASP A 153 6.42 10.20 4.26
C ASP A 153 6.44 8.99 3.31
N ALA A 154 6.74 9.20 2.02
CA ALA A 154 6.85 8.12 1.05
C ALA A 154 7.95 7.12 1.39
N LYS A 155 9.13 7.59 1.84
CA LYS A 155 10.23 6.75 2.31
C LYS A 155 10.02 6.18 3.71
N GLY A 156 9.24 6.87 4.55
CA GLY A 156 8.87 6.45 5.89
C GLY A 156 7.86 5.32 5.97
N GLY A 157 7.44 4.74 4.83
CA GLY A 157 6.51 3.61 4.82
C GLY A 157 5.05 3.99 4.61
N ALA A 158 4.78 5.10 3.94
CA ALA A 158 3.42 5.40 3.51
C ALA A 158 2.93 4.36 2.49
N VAL A 159 1.78 3.75 2.73
CA VAL A 159 1.13 2.79 1.85
C VAL A 159 -0.17 3.37 1.32
N GLU A 160 -0.34 3.36 0.02
CA GLU A 160 -1.60 3.74 -0.61
C GLU A 160 -2.56 2.54 -0.57
N PHE A 161 -3.81 2.80 -0.22
CA PHE A 161 -4.89 1.84 -0.36
C PHE A 161 -5.98 2.37 -1.29
N ARG A 162 -6.51 1.48 -2.09
CA ARG A 162 -7.63 1.74 -2.99
C ARG A 162 -8.54 0.52 -3.03
N VAL A 163 -9.84 0.75 -2.92
CA VAL A 163 -10.82 -0.32 -3.05
C VAL A 163 -10.95 -0.73 -4.51
N GLU A 164 -10.88 -2.03 -4.75
CA GLU A 164 -11.12 -2.65 -6.06
C GLU A 164 -12.61 -2.78 -6.38
N LYS A 165 -12.91 -3.23 -7.61
CA LYS A 165 -14.28 -3.49 -8.08
C LYS A 165 -15.05 -4.50 -7.23
N ALA A 166 -14.34 -5.39 -6.53
CA ALA A 166 -14.92 -6.38 -5.62
C ALA A 166 -15.19 -5.85 -4.20
N GLY A 167 -14.87 -4.57 -3.91
CA GLY A 167 -15.02 -4.00 -2.58
C GLY A 167 -13.92 -4.39 -1.61
N ILE A 168 -12.73 -4.80 -2.12
CA ILE A 168 -11.60 -5.23 -1.30
C ILE A 168 -10.50 -4.17 -1.36
N ALA A 169 -9.92 -3.85 -0.21
CA ALA A 169 -8.72 -3.03 -0.09
C ALA A 169 -7.52 -3.93 0.20
N HIS A 170 -6.46 -3.80 -0.59
CA HIS A 170 -5.21 -4.54 -0.42
C HIS A 170 -4.10 -3.58 0.02
N GLY A 171 -3.15 -4.09 0.83
CA GLY A 171 -1.96 -3.34 1.23
C GLY A 171 -0.85 -4.25 1.72
N GLY A 172 0.40 -3.85 1.42
CA GLY A 172 1.58 -4.46 2.03
C GLY A 172 1.83 -3.86 3.41
N ILE A 173 1.94 -4.69 4.43
CA ILE A 173 2.07 -4.27 5.83
C ILE A 173 3.47 -4.50 6.42
N GLY A 174 4.36 -5.19 5.69
CA GLY A 174 5.73 -5.43 6.13
C GLY A 174 6.36 -6.65 5.48
N LYS A 175 7.44 -7.11 6.08
CA LYS A 175 8.20 -8.29 5.67
C LYS A 175 8.09 -9.40 6.70
N ALA A 176 8.31 -10.65 6.28
CA ALA A 176 8.35 -11.80 7.15
C ALA A 176 9.46 -11.71 8.23
N SER A 177 10.54 -10.97 7.92
CA SER A 177 11.62 -10.66 8.84
C SER A 177 11.24 -9.74 10.01
N PHE A 178 10.13 -8.98 9.88
CA PHE A 178 9.68 -8.07 10.94
C PHE A 178 9.29 -8.82 12.21
N THR A 179 9.41 -8.16 13.36
CA THR A 179 8.89 -8.69 14.63
C THR A 179 7.36 -8.79 14.58
N GLN A 180 6.79 -9.64 15.40
CA GLN A 180 5.34 -9.78 15.47
C GLN A 180 4.68 -8.47 15.91
N GLU A 181 5.24 -7.80 16.91
CA GLU A 181 4.75 -6.52 17.43
C GLU A 181 4.74 -5.42 16.36
N ALA A 182 5.79 -5.35 15.51
CA ALA A 182 5.87 -4.39 14.41
C ALA A 182 4.76 -4.63 13.37
N LEU A 183 4.48 -5.89 13.04
CA LEU A 183 3.39 -6.25 12.13
C LEU A 183 2.02 -5.96 12.74
N GLU A 184 1.84 -6.22 14.03
CA GLU A 184 0.60 -5.89 14.75
C GLU A 184 0.32 -4.39 14.73
N ALA A 185 1.34 -3.56 15.02
CA ALA A 185 1.23 -2.12 14.96
C ALA A 185 0.86 -1.63 13.54
N ASN A 186 1.49 -2.20 12.51
CA ASN A 186 1.21 -1.86 11.12
C ASN A 186 -0.20 -2.24 10.69
N VAL A 187 -0.69 -3.44 11.05
CA VAL A 187 -2.06 -3.87 10.74
C VAL A 187 -3.08 -2.98 11.45
N LYS A 188 -2.89 -2.68 12.73
CA LYS A 188 -3.77 -1.77 13.49
C LYS A 188 -3.84 -0.41 12.81
N ALA A 189 -2.69 0.18 12.46
CA ALA A 189 -2.64 1.47 11.77
C ALA A 189 -3.36 1.42 10.40
N TYR A 190 -3.24 0.33 9.65
CA TYR A 190 -3.90 0.16 8.36
C TYR A 190 -5.43 0.06 8.51
N VAL A 191 -5.91 -0.74 9.45
CA VAL A 191 -7.34 -0.91 9.73
C VAL A 191 -7.96 0.38 10.25
N ASP A 192 -7.26 1.11 11.10
CA ASP A 192 -7.69 2.43 11.61
C ASP A 192 -7.82 3.46 10.49
N ALA A 193 -6.84 3.50 9.57
CA ALA A 193 -6.89 4.38 8.42
C ALA A 193 -8.08 4.07 7.50
N LEU A 194 -8.37 2.77 7.27
CA LEU A 194 -9.56 2.35 6.53
C LEU A 194 -10.84 2.76 7.25
N SER A 195 -10.91 2.58 8.57
CA SER A 195 -12.07 2.96 9.37
C SER A 195 -12.35 4.47 9.32
N LYS A 196 -11.29 5.29 9.38
CA LYS A 196 -11.38 6.76 9.23
C LYS A 196 -11.82 7.17 7.82
N ALA A 197 -11.46 6.39 6.79
CA ALA A 197 -11.81 6.63 5.40
C ALA A 197 -13.23 6.14 5.02
N ARG A 198 -14.04 5.70 5.99
CA ARG A 198 -15.40 5.23 5.76
C ARG A 198 -16.26 6.31 5.08
N PRO A 199 -16.84 6.05 3.90
CA PRO A 199 -17.71 7.01 3.25
C PRO A 199 -19.08 7.08 3.96
N ALA A 200 -19.70 8.25 3.94
CA ALA A 200 -21.03 8.48 4.56
C ALA A 200 -22.12 7.60 3.95
N GLY A 201 -21.98 7.23 2.68
CA GLY A 201 -22.91 6.34 1.97
C GLY A 201 -22.78 4.86 2.33
N ALA A 202 -21.79 4.44 3.11
CA ALA A 202 -21.61 3.04 3.50
C ALA A 202 -22.58 2.66 4.63
N LYS A 203 -23.60 1.87 4.29
CA LYS A 203 -24.60 1.36 5.23
C LYS A 203 -24.19 -0.01 5.78
N GLY A 204 -24.55 -0.29 7.03
CA GLY A 204 -24.28 -1.57 7.69
C GLY A 204 -22.82 -1.78 8.12
N THR A 205 -22.39 -3.04 8.16
CA THR A 205 -21.03 -3.42 8.58
C THR A 205 -20.04 -3.00 7.53
N TYR A 206 -19.10 -2.10 7.90
CA TYR A 206 -18.14 -1.54 6.98
C TYR A 206 -16.98 -2.51 6.72
N ILE A 207 -16.31 -3.01 7.77
CA ILE A 207 -15.29 -4.05 7.66
C ILE A 207 -15.97 -5.40 7.81
N LYS A 208 -16.03 -6.18 6.73
CA LYS A 208 -16.70 -7.49 6.71
C LYS A 208 -15.75 -8.62 7.06
N ARG A 209 -14.52 -8.57 6.55
CA ARG A 209 -13.55 -9.64 6.66
C ARG A 209 -12.14 -9.08 6.50
N ILE A 210 -11.23 -9.61 7.29
CA ILE A 210 -9.79 -9.31 7.16
C ILE A 210 -9.07 -10.63 6.94
N ALA A 211 -8.12 -10.64 6.01
CA ALA A 211 -7.24 -11.76 5.76
C ALA A 211 -5.79 -11.28 5.66
N LEU A 212 -4.87 -12.05 6.22
CA LEU A 212 -3.43 -11.84 6.14
C LEU A 212 -2.81 -12.97 5.34
N SER A 213 -1.82 -12.65 4.51
CA SER A 213 -1.08 -13.64 3.73
C SER A 213 0.37 -13.22 3.55
N SER A 214 1.26 -14.18 3.35
CA SER A 214 2.60 -13.92 2.82
C SER A 214 2.62 -14.11 1.31
N THR A 215 3.64 -13.58 0.62
CA THR A 215 3.74 -13.60 -0.85
C THR A 215 3.47 -14.97 -1.46
N MET A 216 3.97 -16.02 -0.83
CA MET A 216 3.84 -17.39 -1.33
C MET A 216 3.10 -18.31 -0.37
N GLY A 217 2.66 -17.81 0.78
CA GLY A 217 1.94 -18.55 1.81
C GLY A 217 0.43 -18.61 1.56
N PRO A 218 -0.30 -19.33 2.43
CA PRO A 218 -1.76 -19.30 2.47
C PRO A 218 -2.26 -18.00 3.10
N GLY A 219 -3.53 -17.66 2.84
CA GLY A 219 -4.24 -16.58 3.52
C GLY A 219 -4.95 -17.10 4.78
N PHE A 220 -4.83 -16.36 5.88
CA PHE A 220 -5.52 -16.65 7.15
C PHE A 220 -6.54 -15.58 7.45
N GLN A 221 -7.71 -15.99 7.94
CA GLN A 221 -8.75 -15.06 8.33
C GLN A 221 -8.53 -14.58 9.77
N VAL A 222 -8.67 -13.28 9.94
CA VAL A 222 -8.55 -12.62 11.25
C VAL A 222 -9.93 -12.34 11.82
N ASP A 223 -10.13 -12.65 13.10
CA ASP A 223 -11.31 -12.20 13.82
C ASP A 223 -11.25 -10.68 14.03
N THR A 224 -12.22 -9.97 13.45
CA THR A 224 -12.31 -8.52 13.54
C THR A 224 -12.57 -8.01 14.96
N ALA A 225 -13.14 -8.83 15.83
CA ALA A 225 -13.36 -8.48 17.23
C ALA A 225 -12.03 -8.38 17.99
N SER A 226 -11.05 -9.25 17.69
CA SER A 226 -9.74 -9.27 18.33
C SER A 226 -8.83 -8.09 17.98
N LEU A 227 -9.18 -7.28 16.98
CA LEU A 227 -8.42 -6.07 16.63
C LEU A 227 -8.73 -4.87 17.53
N ASN A 228 -9.89 -4.87 18.18
CA ASN A 228 -10.36 -3.80 19.06
C ASN A 228 -10.08 -4.10 20.55
N ALA A 229 -9.52 -5.25 20.82
CA ALA A 229 -9.05 -5.68 22.14
C ALA A 229 -7.57 -5.36 22.30
#